data_eed8b4e3f85a0ea971a48ac590a7a130
#
_entry.id   eed8b4e3f85a0ea971a48ac590a7a130
#
_cell.length_a   1.000
_cell.length_b   1.000
_cell.length_c   1.000
_cell.angle_alpha   90.00
_cell.angle_beta   90.00
_cell.angle_gamma   90.00
#
_symmetry.space_group_name_H-M   'P 1'
#
loop_
_entity.id
_entity.type
_entity.pdbx_description
1 polymer ?
#
loop_
_entity_poly.entity_id
_entity_poly.type
_entity_poly.pdbx_seq_one_letter_code
_entity_poly.pdbx_strand_id
1 'polypeptide(L)'
;GREKTYKFLRERPYVFGCYQWAAVEHRGEAAWPRVCSTSGALDLFLQKKGAFYQNKSHWTEKPMAHIVSHWNFKGLEGTEIPVTVYTNCEELELFLNGISLGRKQIEKYSHGEWSVKYAAGTLEVKGFNGGKEVCGDKRVTTGRPVALKLTKDNDFTANGNDIALFTCECTDEN
;
A
#
# COMPACT_ATOMS: atom_id res chain seq x y z
N GLY A 1 11.78 1.94 -13.21
CA GLY A 1 10.56 2.19 -12.44
C GLY A 1 10.61 3.55 -11.74
N ARG A 2 9.53 3.93 -11.06
CA ARG A 2 9.34 5.24 -10.39
C ARG A 2 10.50 5.67 -9.49
N GLU A 3 11.02 4.78 -8.66
CA GLU A 3 12.15 5.07 -7.79
C GLU A 3 13.37 5.58 -8.56
N LYS A 4 13.75 4.92 -9.64
CA LYS A 4 14.86 5.36 -10.51
C LYS A 4 14.60 6.75 -11.09
N THR A 5 13.36 7.03 -11.50
CA THR A 5 12.97 8.34 -12.01
C THR A 5 13.09 9.41 -10.93
N TYR A 6 12.62 9.15 -9.71
CA TYR A 6 12.75 10.11 -8.61
C TYR A 6 14.19 10.37 -8.21
N LYS A 7 15.02 9.33 -8.07
CA LYS A 7 16.46 9.48 -7.81
C LYS A 7 17.13 10.32 -8.92
N PHE A 8 16.86 9.99 -10.18
CA PHE A 8 17.38 10.73 -11.32
C PHE A 8 17.01 12.23 -11.29
N LEU A 9 15.75 12.55 -10.98
CA LEU A 9 15.28 13.95 -10.92
C LEU A 9 15.91 14.72 -9.76
N ARG A 10 16.07 14.08 -8.60
CA ARG A 10 16.64 14.70 -7.41
C ARG A 10 18.11 15.10 -7.56
N GLU A 11 18.87 14.35 -8.37
CA GLU A 11 20.26 14.65 -8.69
C GLU A 11 20.44 15.79 -9.71
N ARG A 12 19.34 16.32 -10.27
CA ARG A 12 19.35 17.29 -11.38
C ARG A 12 18.51 18.52 -11.06
N PRO A 13 19.06 19.49 -10.30
CA PRO A 13 18.32 20.64 -9.83
C PRO A 13 17.81 21.57 -10.97
N TYR A 14 18.31 21.39 -12.17
CA TYR A 14 17.84 22.12 -13.36
C TYR A 14 16.56 21.51 -13.96
N VAL A 15 16.13 20.31 -13.50
CA VAL A 15 14.86 19.71 -13.92
C VAL A 15 13.76 20.21 -13.01
N PHE A 16 12.82 20.96 -13.58
CA PHE A 16 11.70 21.57 -12.85
C PHE A 16 10.82 20.56 -12.13
N GLY A 17 10.61 19.37 -12.71
CA GLY A 17 9.80 18.30 -12.11
C GLY A 17 9.39 17.27 -13.14
N CYS A 18 8.43 16.43 -12.76
CA CYS A 18 7.82 15.46 -13.66
C CYS A 18 6.32 15.36 -13.41
N TYR A 19 5.58 15.08 -14.48
CA TYR A 19 4.18 14.70 -14.40
C TYR A 19 4.07 13.18 -14.46
N GLN A 20 3.27 12.63 -13.59
CA GLN A 20 3.08 11.19 -13.50
C GLN A 20 1.77 10.79 -14.17
N TRP A 21 1.83 9.89 -15.12
CA TRP A 21 0.66 9.28 -15.72
C TRP A 21 0.32 7.98 -14.96
N ALA A 22 -0.80 7.86 -14.24
CA ALA A 22 -1.76 8.92 -14.01
C ALA A 22 -2.14 8.94 -12.51
N ALA A 23 -2.87 9.97 -12.07
CA ALA A 23 -3.34 10.05 -10.69
C ALA A 23 -4.41 8.98 -10.42
N VAL A 24 -5.40 8.88 -11.30
CA VAL A 24 -6.54 7.96 -11.20
C VAL A 24 -6.60 7.09 -12.45
N GLU A 25 -6.97 5.83 -12.30
CA GLU A 25 -7.31 4.98 -13.45
C GLU A 25 -8.45 5.59 -14.25
N HIS A 26 -8.44 5.37 -15.55
CA HIS A 26 -9.44 5.93 -16.44
C HIS A 26 -9.94 4.88 -17.43
N ARG A 27 -11.15 5.07 -17.92
CA ARG A 27 -11.73 4.22 -18.96
C ARG A 27 -11.02 4.45 -20.29
N GLY A 28 -10.95 3.43 -21.12
CA GLY A 28 -10.13 3.41 -22.33
C GLY A 28 -8.70 2.94 -22.05
N GLU A 29 -7.86 2.88 -23.09
CA GLU A 29 -6.49 2.34 -23.05
C GLU A 29 -6.39 0.96 -22.39
N ALA A 30 -7.43 0.14 -22.55
CA ALA A 30 -7.51 -1.18 -21.98
C ALA A 30 -7.85 -2.23 -23.05
N ALA A 31 -7.24 -3.40 -22.94
CA ALA A 31 -7.59 -4.58 -23.72
C ALA A 31 -8.39 -5.54 -22.84
N TRP A 32 -9.45 -6.11 -23.39
CA TRP A 32 -10.26 -7.11 -22.69
C TRP A 32 -9.37 -8.21 -22.06
N PRO A 33 -9.62 -8.66 -20.83
CA PRO A 33 -10.81 -8.39 -19.99
C PRO A 33 -10.73 -7.13 -19.10
N ARG A 34 -9.72 -6.29 -19.23
CA ARG A 34 -9.61 -5.04 -18.47
C ARG A 34 -10.57 -3.99 -19.03
N VAL A 35 -11.24 -3.28 -18.15
CA VAL A 35 -12.20 -2.22 -18.48
C VAL A 35 -11.65 -0.80 -18.35
N CYS A 36 -10.43 -0.67 -17.80
CA CYS A 36 -9.76 0.62 -17.59
C CYS A 36 -8.25 0.48 -17.71
N SER A 37 -7.55 1.59 -17.80
CA SER A 37 -6.10 1.63 -17.68
C SER A 37 -5.69 1.22 -16.25
N THR A 38 -4.47 0.67 -16.11
CA THR A 38 -3.90 0.28 -14.80
C THR A 38 -2.80 1.23 -14.33
N SER A 39 -2.64 2.37 -15.00
CA SER A 39 -1.57 3.33 -14.75
C SER A 39 -1.81 4.24 -13.54
N GLY A 40 -3.06 4.33 -13.05
CA GLY A 40 -3.42 5.18 -11.93
C GLY A 40 -2.73 4.81 -10.62
N ALA A 41 -2.42 5.81 -9.80
CA ALA A 41 -2.04 5.63 -8.40
C ALA A 41 -3.25 5.30 -7.53
N LEU A 42 -4.44 5.74 -7.96
CA LEU A 42 -5.74 5.39 -7.42
C LEU A 42 -6.51 4.57 -8.47
N ASP A 43 -7.39 3.69 -8.03
CA ASP A 43 -8.30 3.00 -8.93
C ASP A 43 -9.53 3.86 -9.29
N LEU A 44 -10.50 3.30 -10.04
CA LEU A 44 -11.72 4.00 -10.44
C LEU A 44 -12.62 4.40 -9.26
N PHE A 45 -12.46 3.77 -8.10
CA PHE A 45 -13.19 4.04 -6.86
C PHE A 45 -12.38 4.90 -5.90
N LEU A 46 -11.27 5.48 -6.37
CA LEU A 46 -10.32 6.29 -5.60
C LEU A 46 -9.61 5.50 -4.48
N GLN A 47 -9.60 4.18 -4.54
CA GLN A 47 -8.83 3.36 -3.61
C GLN A 47 -7.33 3.46 -3.91
N LYS A 48 -6.55 3.55 -2.85
CA LYS A 48 -5.11 3.78 -2.93
C LYS A 48 -4.37 2.50 -3.32
N LYS A 49 -3.65 2.54 -4.42
CA LYS A 49 -2.78 1.43 -4.89
C LYS A 49 -1.36 1.59 -4.34
N GLY A 50 -0.52 0.56 -4.50
CA GLY A 50 0.89 0.62 -4.09
C GLY A 50 1.64 1.84 -4.64
N ALA A 51 1.30 2.26 -5.87
CA ALA A 51 1.85 3.47 -6.50
C ALA A 51 1.55 4.76 -5.72
N PHE A 52 0.38 4.87 -5.09
CA PHE A 52 0.04 5.99 -4.23
C PHE A 52 0.97 6.07 -3.02
N TYR A 53 1.21 4.94 -2.37
CA TYR A 53 2.08 4.90 -1.18
C TYR A 53 3.55 5.11 -1.52
N GLN A 54 4.00 4.64 -2.70
CA GLN A 54 5.33 4.94 -3.21
C GLN A 54 5.50 6.45 -3.44
N ASN A 55 4.53 7.10 -4.09
CA ASN A 55 4.56 8.55 -4.27
C ASN A 55 4.54 9.28 -2.93
N LYS A 56 3.67 8.85 -2.02
CA LYS A 56 3.57 9.43 -0.68
C LYS A 56 4.89 9.36 0.07
N SER A 57 5.62 8.25 0.00
CA SER A 57 6.93 8.12 0.65
C SER A 57 7.99 9.09 0.12
N HIS A 58 7.84 9.57 -1.11
CA HIS A 58 8.73 10.58 -1.71
C HIS A 58 8.31 12.04 -1.46
N TRP A 59 7.01 12.28 -1.22
CA TRP A 59 6.44 13.63 -1.22
C TRP A 59 6.02 14.14 0.16
N THR A 60 5.94 13.27 1.18
CA THR A 60 5.59 13.68 2.53
C THR A 60 6.80 13.71 3.45
N GLU A 61 6.79 14.67 4.37
CA GLU A 61 7.74 14.72 5.49
C GLU A 61 7.22 13.97 6.72
N LYS A 62 5.90 13.73 6.78
CA LYS A 62 5.31 12.93 7.87
C LYS A 62 5.82 11.49 7.77
N PRO A 63 6.42 10.93 8.84
CA PRO A 63 6.90 9.56 8.83
C PRO A 63 5.81 8.58 8.40
N MET A 64 6.17 7.64 7.53
CA MET A 64 5.28 6.60 7.05
C MET A 64 6.02 5.31 6.74
N ALA A 65 5.36 4.19 6.98
CA ALA A 65 5.68 2.89 6.43
C ALA A 65 4.40 2.27 5.86
N HIS A 66 4.51 1.51 4.77
CA HIS A 66 3.37 0.84 4.15
C HIS A 66 3.79 -0.49 3.52
N ILE A 67 3.24 -1.58 4.04
CA ILE A 67 3.41 -2.93 3.48
C ILE A 67 2.53 -3.03 2.23
N VAL A 68 3.15 -3.29 1.07
CA VAL A 68 2.47 -3.28 -0.23
C VAL A 68 1.56 -4.49 -0.41
N SER A 69 2.02 -5.68 0.00
CA SER A 69 1.27 -6.93 -0.16
C SER A 69 0.22 -7.13 0.94
N HIS A 70 -0.84 -7.89 0.63
CA HIS A 70 -1.66 -8.52 1.66
C HIS A 70 -0.88 -9.64 2.36
N TRP A 71 -1.46 -10.25 3.41
CA TRP A 71 -0.86 -11.38 4.10
C TRP A 71 -1.83 -12.56 4.19
N ASN A 72 -2.48 -12.88 3.05
CA ASN A 72 -3.46 -13.95 2.88
C ASN A 72 -2.99 -14.88 1.75
N PHE A 73 -2.15 -15.86 2.08
CA PHE A 73 -1.56 -16.82 1.12
C PHE A 73 -1.85 -18.26 1.54
N LYS A 74 -3.11 -18.55 1.92
CA LYS A 74 -3.55 -19.88 2.34
C LYS A 74 -3.12 -20.95 1.33
N GLY A 75 -2.48 -22.01 1.83
CA GLY A 75 -1.94 -23.11 1.03
C GLY A 75 -0.50 -22.88 0.55
N LEU A 76 0.11 -21.74 0.89
CA LEU A 76 1.52 -21.43 0.59
C LEU A 76 2.37 -21.37 1.87
N GLU A 77 1.93 -22.03 2.95
CA GLU A 77 2.66 -22.07 4.22
C GLU A 77 4.10 -22.58 3.99
N GLY A 78 5.07 -21.87 4.55
CA GLY A 78 6.50 -22.15 4.38
C GLY A 78 7.14 -21.68 3.07
N THR A 79 6.33 -21.20 2.08
CA THR A 79 6.84 -20.62 0.84
C THR A 79 7.37 -19.23 1.10
N GLU A 80 8.46 -18.85 0.45
CA GLU A 80 9.01 -17.50 0.52
C GLU A 80 8.16 -16.52 -0.29
N ILE A 81 7.65 -15.50 0.40
CA ILE A 81 6.84 -14.42 -0.16
C ILE A 81 7.66 -13.13 -0.13
N PRO A 82 7.82 -12.44 -1.27
CA PRO A 82 8.49 -11.14 -1.29
C PRO A 82 7.61 -10.08 -0.62
N VAL A 83 8.17 -9.37 0.35
CA VAL A 83 7.51 -8.29 1.07
C VAL A 83 8.23 -6.99 0.76
N THR A 84 7.51 -6.04 0.15
CA THR A 84 7.98 -4.69 -0.13
C THR A 84 7.31 -3.70 0.83
N VAL A 85 8.10 -2.79 1.39
CA VAL A 85 7.62 -1.73 2.29
C VAL A 85 8.07 -0.37 1.77
N TYR A 86 7.12 0.49 1.38
CA TYR A 86 7.40 1.88 1.05
C TYR A 86 7.51 2.72 2.33
N THR A 87 8.53 3.57 2.40
CA THR A 87 8.80 4.39 3.58
C THR A 87 9.57 5.66 3.23
N ASN A 88 9.53 6.63 4.13
CA ASN A 88 10.45 7.77 4.19
C ASN A 88 11.27 7.78 5.50
N CYS A 89 11.24 6.68 6.26
CA CYS A 89 12.03 6.51 7.47
C CYS A 89 13.47 6.08 7.14
N GLU A 90 14.39 6.32 8.09
CA GLU A 90 15.79 5.92 7.97
C GLU A 90 15.99 4.42 8.11
N GLU A 91 15.16 3.77 8.93
CA GLU A 91 15.25 2.34 9.19
C GLU A 91 13.86 1.71 9.25
N LEU A 92 13.78 0.44 8.89
CA LEU A 92 12.60 -0.40 9.04
C LEU A 92 12.97 -1.70 9.76
N GLU A 93 12.06 -2.19 10.60
CA GLU A 93 12.12 -3.52 11.17
C GLU A 93 10.82 -4.26 10.88
N LEU A 94 10.92 -5.46 10.30
CA LEU A 94 9.79 -6.29 9.94
C LEU A 94 9.61 -7.40 10.98
N PHE A 95 8.36 -7.70 11.31
CA PHE A 95 7.99 -8.74 12.27
C PHE A 95 6.94 -9.68 11.67
N LEU A 96 7.05 -10.95 11.96
CA LEU A 96 6.00 -11.93 11.71
C LEU A 96 5.61 -12.59 13.03
N ASN A 97 4.35 -12.44 13.41
CA ASN A 97 3.80 -12.96 14.67
C ASN A 97 4.63 -12.52 15.89
N GLY A 98 5.10 -11.26 15.90
CA GLY A 98 5.93 -10.69 16.96
C GLY A 98 7.40 -11.06 16.93
N ILE A 99 7.83 -11.96 16.02
CA ILE A 99 9.24 -12.32 15.86
C ILE A 99 9.89 -11.40 14.83
N SER A 100 10.98 -10.73 15.19
CA SER A 100 11.73 -9.86 14.30
C SER A 100 12.35 -10.66 13.14
N LEU A 101 12.17 -10.16 11.93
CA LEU A 101 12.80 -10.65 10.70
C LEU A 101 14.00 -9.79 10.28
N GLY A 102 14.44 -8.93 11.18
CA GLY A 102 15.59 -8.08 11.02
C GLY A 102 15.25 -6.63 10.70
N ARG A 103 16.16 -5.78 11.13
CA ARG A 103 16.13 -4.33 10.93
C ARG A 103 17.07 -3.96 9.79
N LYS A 104 16.63 -3.03 8.94
CA LYS A 104 17.38 -2.59 7.76
C LYS A 104 17.46 -1.07 7.71
N GLN A 105 18.64 -0.56 7.39
CA GLN A 105 18.81 0.81 6.94
C GLN A 105 18.18 0.99 5.56
N ILE A 106 17.47 2.07 5.37
CA ILE A 106 16.81 2.39 4.12
C ILE A 106 17.48 3.61 3.50
N GLU A 107 18.01 3.41 2.31
CA GLU A 107 18.54 4.51 1.53
C GLU A 107 17.41 5.53 1.23
N LYS A 108 17.71 6.81 1.33
CA LYS A 108 16.74 7.88 1.05
C LYS A 108 16.10 7.72 -0.34
N TYR A 109 14.79 7.77 -0.39
CA TYR A 109 13.97 7.54 -1.60
C TYR A 109 13.98 6.09 -2.11
N SER A 110 14.35 5.14 -1.27
CA SER A 110 14.27 3.72 -1.56
C SER A 110 13.11 3.07 -0.77
N HIS A 111 13.10 1.75 -0.73
CA HIS A 111 12.10 0.94 -0.04
C HIS A 111 12.78 -0.22 0.67
N GLY A 112 12.07 -0.84 1.61
CA GLY A 112 12.51 -2.07 2.25
C GLY A 112 12.01 -3.30 1.51
N GLU A 113 12.84 -4.34 1.42
CA GLU A 113 12.48 -5.63 0.83
C GLU A 113 12.90 -6.78 1.75
N TRP A 114 12.03 -7.76 1.92
CA TRP A 114 12.29 -9.02 2.62
C TRP A 114 11.76 -10.20 1.81
N SER A 115 12.40 -11.36 1.94
CA SER A 115 11.84 -12.65 1.58
C SER A 115 11.39 -13.34 2.87
N VAL A 116 10.09 -13.56 3.02
CA VAL A 116 9.49 -14.03 4.27
C VAL A 116 8.81 -15.37 4.04
N LYS A 117 9.19 -16.40 4.79
CA LYS A 117 8.46 -17.67 4.80
C LYS A 117 7.06 -17.44 5.35
N TYR A 118 6.06 -17.69 4.50
CA TYR A 118 4.67 -17.46 4.88
C TYR A 118 4.25 -18.32 6.06
N ALA A 119 3.71 -17.68 7.06
CA ALA A 119 2.91 -18.28 8.12
C ALA A 119 1.73 -17.34 8.38
N ALA A 120 0.56 -17.92 8.60
CA ALA A 120 -0.63 -17.13 8.94
C ALA A 120 -0.42 -16.34 10.24
N GLY A 121 -1.08 -15.19 10.32
CA GLY A 121 -0.99 -14.29 11.48
C GLY A 121 -0.74 -12.85 11.10
N THR A 122 0.07 -12.14 11.89
CA THR A 122 0.31 -10.71 11.73
C THR A 122 1.72 -10.44 11.18
N LEU A 123 1.76 -9.82 10.00
CA LEU A 123 2.96 -9.20 9.44
C LEU A 123 2.94 -7.71 9.83
N GLU A 124 3.94 -7.24 10.55
CA GLU A 124 4.03 -5.87 11.05
C GLU A 124 5.36 -5.26 10.65
N VAL A 125 5.35 -3.97 10.31
CA VAL A 125 6.56 -3.18 10.10
C VAL A 125 6.57 -1.98 11.03
N LYS A 126 7.73 -1.66 11.57
CA LYS A 126 8.01 -0.46 12.36
C LYS A 126 9.05 0.38 11.65
N GLY A 127 8.80 1.69 11.57
CA GLY A 127 9.70 2.67 10.99
C GLY A 127 10.37 3.52 12.06
N PHE A 128 11.66 3.80 11.88
CA PHE A 128 12.47 4.51 12.87
C PHE A 128 13.22 5.68 12.22
N ASN A 129 13.34 6.77 12.98
CA ASN A 129 14.20 7.92 12.67
C ASN A 129 15.00 8.27 13.92
N GLY A 130 16.31 8.44 13.79
CA GLY A 130 17.20 8.69 14.92
C GLY A 130 17.06 7.62 16.04
N GLY A 131 16.83 6.37 15.66
CA GLY A 131 16.67 5.23 16.57
C GLY A 131 15.32 5.14 17.29
N LYS A 132 14.40 6.11 17.11
CA LYS A 132 13.06 6.11 17.73
C LYS A 132 12.02 5.60 16.74
N GLU A 133 11.08 4.75 17.20
CA GLU A 133 9.91 4.35 16.44
C GLU A 133 9.01 5.56 16.18
N VAL A 134 8.67 5.81 14.90
CA VAL A 134 7.88 6.98 14.48
C VAL A 134 6.63 6.63 13.68
N CYS A 135 6.56 5.42 13.13
CA CYS A 135 5.39 4.95 12.39
C CYS A 135 5.42 3.41 12.27
N GLY A 136 4.31 2.86 11.81
CA GLY A 136 4.19 1.42 11.51
C GLY A 136 3.01 1.13 10.61
N ASP A 137 2.95 -0.10 10.11
CA ASP A 137 1.83 -0.67 9.35
C ASP A 137 1.74 -2.18 9.62
N LYS A 138 0.58 -2.75 9.45
CA LYS A 138 0.36 -4.18 9.66
C LYS A 138 -0.58 -4.78 8.64
N ARG A 139 -0.38 -6.06 8.36
CA ARG A 139 -1.29 -6.93 7.61
C ARG A 139 -1.61 -8.15 8.46
N VAL A 140 -2.86 -8.52 8.48
CA VAL A 140 -3.33 -9.70 9.25
C VAL A 140 -3.91 -10.70 8.28
N THR A 141 -3.56 -11.97 8.47
CA THR A 141 -4.22 -13.06 7.76
C THR A 141 -5.66 -13.16 8.26
N THR A 142 -6.61 -13.04 7.35
CA THR A 142 -8.03 -13.15 7.65
C THR A 142 -8.49 -14.60 7.63
N GLY A 143 -9.56 -14.87 8.35
CA GLY A 143 -10.26 -16.14 8.34
C GLY A 143 -11.13 -16.35 7.09
N ARG A 144 -12.03 -17.32 7.15
CA ARG A 144 -13.03 -17.54 6.12
C ARG A 144 -14.06 -16.39 6.16
N PRO A 145 -14.47 -15.83 5.00
CA PRO A 145 -15.56 -14.86 4.97
C PRO A 145 -16.85 -15.48 5.54
N VAL A 146 -17.49 -14.80 6.48
CA VAL A 146 -18.71 -15.27 7.14
C VAL A 146 -19.87 -14.28 7.05
N ALA A 147 -19.60 -13.00 6.79
CA ALA A 147 -20.62 -11.98 6.70
C ALA A 147 -20.27 -10.88 5.69
N LEU A 148 -21.30 -10.15 5.27
CA LEU A 148 -21.17 -8.88 4.54
C LEU A 148 -21.56 -7.75 5.48
N LYS A 149 -20.68 -6.75 5.60
CA LYS A 149 -20.94 -5.50 6.32
C LYS A 149 -21.16 -4.39 5.30
N LEU A 150 -22.32 -3.73 5.40
CA LEU A 150 -22.65 -2.57 4.58
C LEU A 150 -22.60 -1.31 5.43
N THR A 151 -21.78 -0.36 5.03
CA THR A 151 -21.62 0.93 5.69
C THR A 151 -22.06 2.04 4.76
N LYS A 152 -22.91 2.95 5.25
CA LYS A 152 -23.31 4.15 4.52
C LYS A 152 -22.16 5.18 4.57
N ASP A 153 -21.69 5.65 3.42
CA ASP A 153 -20.53 6.55 3.31
C ASP A 153 -20.92 8.03 3.27
N ASN A 154 -22.17 8.34 2.88
CA ASN A 154 -22.67 9.71 2.82
C ASN A 154 -24.12 9.80 3.24
N ASP A 155 -24.56 10.95 3.71
CA ASP A 155 -25.99 11.25 3.85
C ASP A 155 -26.59 11.51 2.47
N PHE A 156 -27.80 11.04 2.26
CA PHE A 156 -28.54 11.20 1.02
C PHE A 156 -30.05 11.33 1.29
N THR A 157 -30.74 11.96 0.35
CA THR A 157 -32.20 12.10 0.38
C THR A 157 -32.79 11.33 -0.79
N ALA A 158 -33.82 10.51 -0.53
CA ALA A 158 -34.50 9.75 -1.56
C ALA A 158 -35.43 10.65 -2.43
N ASN A 159 -34.85 11.55 -3.21
CA ASN A 159 -35.53 12.55 -4.05
C ASN A 159 -35.35 12.30 -5.55
N GLY A 160 -34.71 11.21 -5.95
CA GLY A 160 -34.44 10.85 -7.35
C GLY A 160 -33.24 11.58 -7.99
N ASN A 161 -32.64 12.53 -7.31
CA ASN A 161 -31.50 13.31 -7.80
C ASN A 161 -30.23 13.10 -6.98
N ASP A 162 -30.36 12.60 -5.75
CA ASP A 162 -29.23 12.39 -4.84
C ASP A 162 -28.62 11.00 -5.02
N ILE A 163 -27.34 10.85 -4.64
CA ILE A 163 -26.58 9.61 -4.80
C ILE A 163 -26.29 9.03 -3.42
N ALA A 164 -26.69 7.79 -3.20
CA ALA A 164 -26.31 7.02 -2.02
C ALA A 164 -25.05 6.21 -2.31
N LEU A 165 -24.02 6.37 -1.49
CA LEU A 165 -22.77 5.61 -1.54
C LEU A 165 -22.70 4.66 -0.35
N PHE A 166 -22.33 3.42 -0.61
CA PHE A 166 -22.16 2.38 0.39
C PHE A 166 -20.85 1.63 0.15
N THR A 167 -20.11 1.39 1.22
CA THR A 167 -19.00 0.45 1.23
C THR A 167 -19.49 -0.92 1.69
N CYS A 168 -19.24 -1.95 0.89
CA CYS A 168 -19.55 -3.34 1.22
C CYS A 168 -18.25 -4.10 1.51
N GLU A 169 -18.10 -4.63 2.72
CA GLU A 169 -16.94 -5.37 3.18
C GLU A 169 -17.30 -6.83 3.45
N CYS A 170 -16.44 -7.77 3.03
CA CYS A 170 -16.50 -9.14 3.51
C CYS A 170 -15.75 -9.22 4.83
N THR A 171 -16.39 -9.73 5.88
CA THR A 171 -15.78 -9.88 7.21
C THR A 171 -15.66 -11.37 7.57
N ASP A 172 -14.68 -11.69 8.40
CA ASP A 172 -14.50 -12.98 9.03
C ASP A 172 -15.10 -13.01 10.45
N GLU A 173 -14.78 -14.04 11.24
CA GLU A 173 -15.30 -14.22 12.61
C GLU A 173 -14.60 -13.34 13.66
N ASN A 174 -13.54 -12.57 13.29
CA ASN A 174 -12.73 -11.79 14.22
C ASN A 174 -13.06 -10.28 14.17
#